data_39170ca17d8b2d658c79cc7540f5a64f
#
_entry.id   39170ca17d8b2d658c79cc7540f5a64f
#
_cell.length_a   1.000
_cell.length_b   1.000
_cell.length_c   1.000
_cell.angle_alpha   90.00
_cell.angle_beta   90.00
_cell.angle_gamma   90.00
#
_symmetry.space_group_name_H-M   'P 1'
#
loop_
_entity.id
_entity.type
_entity.pdbx_description
1 polymer ?
#
loop_
_entity_poly.entity_id
_entity_poly.type
_entity_poly.pdbx_seq_one_letter_code
_entity_poly.pdbx_strand_id
1 'polypeptide(L)'
;LGDVYKRQVLCVAMTLAMVSAFFVKPTLNYVNYIDFRVLGILLSLMTVMAGLQRNGLFDMIGSSLLKRTKNTMQLSLVLVFLCFFFSMFITNDVSLITFVPFAMLTLRKCNQDKLLIPVIIVQTLAANLGSMLTPIGNPQNLYLYNLAEMKMSTFIGIIGPYTLTSGILLLLSVAVVCRKKEKIEFTLEENNGDHEIEKERLHLRRKTHQKNAVYLILFLMSLLVVVRVLPYYVAFIVVFVTVFIMDRQVLKTVDYSLILTFIAFFIFTGNIGCLLYTSDAADE
;
A
#
# COMPACT_ATOMS: atom_id res chain seq x y z
N LEU A 1 -14.85 9.71 3.17
CA LEU A 1 -15.14 8.43 3.86
C LEU A 1 -13.86 7.77 4.39
N GLY A 2 -12.77 7.68 3.61
CA GLY A 2 -11.51 7.06 4.04
C GLY A 2 -10.90 7.70 5.28
N ASP A 3 -10.86 9.02 5.36
CA ASP A 3 -10.30 9.75 6.50
C ASP A 3 -11.12 9.58 7.78
N VAL A 4 -12.45 9.46 7.67
CA VAL A 4 -13.33 9.21 8.82
C VAL A 4 -13.07 7.81 9.37
N TYR A 5 -12.96 6.80 8.51
CA TYR A 5 -12.66 5.43 8.91
C TYR A 5 -11.30 5.29 9.60
N LYS A 6 -10.26 5.91 9.05
CA LYS A 6 -8.91 5.93 9.66
C LYS A 6 -8.91 6.56 11.05
N ARG A 7 -9.63 7.65 11.23
CA ARG A 7 -9.82 8.30 12.54
C ARG A 7 -10.57 7.41 13.52
N GLN A 8 -11.58 6.65 13.06
CA GLN A 8 -12.29 5.69 13.91
C GLN A 8 -11.37 4.58 14.41
N VAL A 9 -10.57 3.97 13.54
CA VAL A 9 -9.60 2.92 13.91
C VAL A 9 -8.58 3.47 14.92
N LEU A 10 -8.05 4.67 14.69
CA LEU A 10 -7.15 5.34 15.63
C LEU A 10 -7.83 5.59 16.98
N CYS A 11 -9.06 6.10 16.99
CA CYS A 11 -9.81 6.34 18.24
C CYS A 11 -10.03 5.04 19.02
N VAL A 12 -10.42 3.95 18.34
CA VAL A 12 -10.58 2.64 18.99
C VAL A 12 -9.26 2.14 19.57
N ALA A 13 -8.17 2.19 18.80
CA ALA A 13 -6.85 1.78 19.27
C ALA A 13 -6.39 2.59 20.48
N MET A 14 -6.54 3.92 20.44
CA MET A 14 -6.20 4.81 21.55
C MET A 14 -7.07 4.53 22.79
N THR A 15 -8.37 4.28 22.59
CA THR A 15 -9.27 3.94 23.70
C THR A 15 -8.86 2.63 24.36
N LEU A 16 -8.55 1.60 23.57
CA LEU A 16 -8.07 0.30 24.07
C LEU A 16 -6.74 0.46 24.83
N ALA A 17 -5.80 1.23 24.30
CA ALA A 17 -4.53 1.54 24.97
C ALA A 17 -4.76 2.28 26.30
N MET A 18 -5.63 3.29 26.33
CA MET A 18 -5.98 4.02 27.54
C MET A 18 -6.65 3.13 28.57
N VAL A 19 -7.63 2.32 28.17
CA VAL A 19 -8.31 1.37 29.08
C VAL A 19 -7.31 0.38 29.67
N SER A 20 -6.42 -0.18 28.86
CA SER A 20 -5.39 -1.10 29.36
C SER A 20 -4.40 -0.45 30.31
N ALA A 21 -4.15 0.86 30.20
CA ALA A 21 -3.28 1.61 31.07
C ALA A 21 -3.86 1.83 32.49
N PHE A 22 -5.17 1.66 32.70
CA PHE A 22 -5.75 1.63 34.03
C PHE A 22 -5.37 0.35 34.81
N PHE A 23 -5.19 -0.75 34.11
CA PHE A 23 -4.82 -2.04 34.71
C PHE A 23 -3.31 -2.19 34.86
N VAL A 24 -2.54 -1.71 33.87
CA VAL A 24 -1.07 -1.71 33.91
C VAL A 24 -0.60 -0.26 33.95
N LYS A 25 -0.07 0.18 35.09
CA LYS A 25 0.36 1.58 35.28
C LYS A 25 1.42 1.97 34.24
N PRO A 26 1.29 3.13 33.59
CA PRO A 26 2.29 3.63 32.66
C PRO A 26 3.67 3.75 33.32
N THR A 27 4.65 3.08 32.75
CA THR A 27 6.05 3.10 33.17
C THR A 27 6.94 3.32 31.94
N LEU A 28 8.23 3.57 32.15
CA LEU A 28 9.20 3.65 31.07
C LEU A 28 9.26 2.35 30.23
N ASN A 29 8.81 1.22 30.77
CA ASN A 29 8.73 -0.06 30.05
C ASN A 29 7.76 -0.04 28.86
N TYR A 30 6.82 0.92 28.78
CA TYR A 30 5.95 1.08 27.61
C TYR A 30 6.73 1.33 26.32
N VAL A 31 7.92 1.97 26.43
CA VAL A 31 8.81 2.15 25.28
C VAL A 31 9.30 0.81 24.72
N ASN A 32 9.47 -0.20 25.58
CA ASN A 32 9.91 -1.54 25.19
C ASN A 32 8.83 -2.36 24.48
N TYR A 33 7.54 -1.97 24.61
CA TYR A 33 6.44 -2.60 23.87
C TYR A 33 6.42 -2.18 22.40
N ILE A 34 7.00 -1.00 22.10
CA ILE A 34 6.96 -0.42 20.75
C ILE A 34 8.04 -1.04 19.88
N ASP A 35 7.61 -1.69 18.80
CA ASP A 35 8.53 -2.18 17.77
C ASP A 35 8.95 -1.02 16.83
N PHE A 36 10.03 -0.32 17.20
CA PHE A 36 10.60 0.77 16.41
C PHE A 36 11.06 0.33 15.03
N ARG A 37 11.41 -0.95 14.85
CA ARG A 37 11.79 -1.49 13.56
C ARG A 37 10.59 -1.53 12.61
N VAL A 38 9.46 -2.07 13.05
CA VAL A 38 8.22 -2.07 12.28
C VAL A 38 7.81 -0.66 11.92
N LEU A 39 7.77 0.26 12.90
CA LEU A 39 7.39 1.65 12.65
C LEU A 39 8.34 2.35 11.67
N GLY A 40 9.65 2.16 11.82
CA GLY A 40 10.65 2.76 10.93
C GLY A 40 10.54 2.26 9.49
N ILE A 41 10.30 0.96 9.30
CA ILE A 41 10.09 0.35 7.97
C ILE A 41 8.79 0.88 7.36
N LEU A 42 7.68 0.84 8.10
CA LEU A 42 6.38 1.34 7.64
C LEU A 42 6.47 2.79 7.19
N LEU A 43 7.02 3.66 8.03
CA LEU A 43 7.10 5.08 7.76
C LEU A 43 8.00 5.37 6.55
N SER A 44 9.12 4.65 6.41
CA SER A 44 10.00 4.75 5.24
C SER A 44 9.29 4.34 3.95
N LEU A 45 8.64 3.17 3.94
CA LEU A 45 7.90 2.67 2.79
C LEU A 45 6.74 3.60 2.41
N MET A 46 5.94 4.06 3.40
CA MET A 46 4.83 4.99 3.17
C MET A 46 5.32 6.31 2.55
N THR A 47 6.44 6.84 3.04
CA THR A 47 7.05 8.06 2.51
C THR A 47 7.49 7.90 1.06
N VAL A 48 8.18 6.81 0.74
CA VAL A 48 8.63 6.50 -0.63
C VAL A 48 7.44 6.30 -1.56
N MET A 49 6.41 5.56 -1.13
CA MET A 49 5.21 5.30 -1.92
C MET A 49 4.40 6.57 -2.18
N ALA A 50 4.26 7.44 -1.17
CA ALA A 50 3.62 8.74 -1.33
C ALA A 50 4.34 9.60 -2.39
N GLY A 51 5.68 9.54 -2.45
CA GLY A 51 6.48 10.21 -3.47
C GLY A 51 6.24 9.65 -4.87
N LEU A 52 6.26 8.34 -5.06
CA LEU A 52 6.00 7.67 -6.34
C LEU A 52 4.58 7.94 -6.84
N GLN A 53 3.58 7.88 -5.95
CA GLN A 53 2.18 8.18 -6.26
C GLN A 53 2.01 9.63 -6.70
N ARG A 54 2.58 10.57 -5.96
CA ARG A 54 2.51 12.00 -6.26
C ARG A 54 3.15 12.35 -7.61
N ASN A 55 4.21 11.65 -7.98
CA ASN A 55 4.87 11.81 -9.27
C ASN A 55 4.13 11.10 -10.42
N GLY A 56 2.99 10.45 -10.16
CA GLY A 56 2.15 9.81 -11.19
C GLY A 56 2.78 8.56 -11.81
N LEU A 57 3.73 7.88 -11.12
CA LEU A 57 4.36 6.66 -11.65
C LEU A 57 3.33 5.58 -11.93
N PHE A 58 2.39 5.37 -11.02
CA PHE A 58 1.37 4.33 -11.13
C PHE A 58 0.36 4.62 -12.23
N ASP A 59 -0.02 5.90 -12.42
CA ASP A 59 -0.90 6.33 -13.50
C ASP A 59 -0.23 6.13 -14.87
N MET A 60 1.08 6.39 -14.96
CA MET A 60 1.86 6.18 -16.16
C MET A 60 1.93 4.70 -16.55
N ILE A 61 2.18 3.81 -15.59
CA ILE A 61 2.20 2.36 -15.81
C ILE A 61 0.80 1.86 -16.20
N GLY A 62 -0.22 2.26 -15.45
CA GLY A 62 -1.60 1.89 -15.72
C GLY A 62 -2.05 2.31 -17.11
N SER A 63 -1.83 3.57 -17.49
CA SER A 63 -2.21 4.08 -18.81
C SER A 63 -1.45 3.39 -19.95
N SER A 64 -0.18 3.02 -19.76
CA SER A 64 0.60 2.28 -20.74
C SER A 64 0.05 0.87 -20.98
N LEU A 65 -0.40 0.19 -19.92
CA LEU A 65 -1.00 -1.14 -20.03
C LEU A 65 -2.39 -1.09 -20.69
N LEU A 66 -3.18 -0.07 -20.37
CA LEU A 66 -4.52 0.09 -20.94
C LEU A 66 -4.52 0.32 -22.44
N LYS A 67 -3.53 1.04 -22.99
CA LYS A 67 -3.39 1.25 -24.45
C LYS A 67 -3.34 -0.06 -25.26
N ARG A 68 -3.04 -1.18 -24.63
CA ARG A 68 -2.96 -2.50 -25.26
C ARG A 68 -4.28 -3.29 -25.18
N THR A 69 -5.29 -2.79 -24.48
CA THR A 69 -6.58 -3.48 -24.30
C THR A 69 -7.50 -3.21 -25.49
N LYS A 70 -8.20 -4.27 -25.97
CA LYS A 70 -9.08 -4.22 -27.16
C LYS A 70 -10.55 -4.48 -26.82
N ASN A 71 -10.84 -5.00 -25.66
CA ASN A 71 -12.20 -5.35 -25.24
C ASN A 71 -12.40 -5.16 -23.73
N THR A 72 -13.68 -5.15 -23.30
CA THR A 72 -14.09 -4.94 -21.90
C THR A 72 -13.48 -5.94 -20.92
N MET A 73 -13.32 -7.19 -21.35
CA MET A 73 -12.71 -8.22 -20.49
C MET A 73 -11.23 -7.95 -20.23
N GLN A 74 -10.46 -7.61 -21.29
CA GLN A 74 -9.04 -7.28 -21.14
C GLN A 74 -8.86 -6.01 -20.29
N LEU A 75 -9.71 -5.01 -20.52
CA LEU A 75 -9.73 -3.78 -19.73
C LEU A 75 -9.93 -4.09 -18.22
N SER A 76 -10.97 -4.83 -17.89
CA SER A 76 -11.29 -5.18 -16.51
C SER A 76 -10.20 -6.04 -15.88
N LEU A 77 -9.62 -6.99 -16.62
CA LEU A 77 -8.48 -7.78 -16.17
C LEU A 77 -7.29 -6.89 -15.83
N VAL A 78 -6.90 -5.99 -16.72
CA VAL A 78 -5.78 -5.07 -16.46
C VAL A 78 -6.05 -4.21 -15.23
N LEU A 79 -7.25 -3.63 -15.09
CA LEU A 79 -7.61 -2.79 -13.95
C LEU A 79 -7.57 -3.55 -12.63
N VAL A 80 -8.11 -4.77 -12.59
CA VAL A 80 -8.12 -5.62 -11.38
C VAL A 80 -6.72 -6.09 -11.03
N PHE A 81 -5.96 -6.58 -12.02
CA PHE A 81 -4.63 -7.12 -11.76
C PHE A 81 -3.58 -6.04 -11.50
N LEU A 82 -3.77 -4.80 -11.93
CA LEU A 82 -3.00 -3.66 -11.44
C LEU A 82 -3.11 -3.56 -9.91
N CYS A 83 -4.33 -3.56 -9.36
CA CYS A 83 -4.52 -3.55 -7.91
C CYS A 83 -3.87 -4.79 -7.25
N PHE A 84 -4.07 -5.98 -7.81
CA PHE A 84 -3.55 -7.22 -7.26
C PHE A 84 -2.02 -7.22 -7.16
N PHE A 85 -1.32 -6.92 -8.25
CA PHE A 85 0.15 -6.95 -8.27
C PHE A 85 0.78 -5.77 -7.52
N PHE A 86 0.22 -4.57 -7.68
CA PHE A 86 0.80 -3.41 -6.99
C PHE A 86 0.59 -3.48 -5.49
N SER A 87 -0.52 -4.04 -5.00
CA SER A 87 -0.74 -4.22 -3.56
C SER A 87 0.27 -5.16 -2.88
N MET A 88 1.00 -5.98 -3.64
CA MET A 88 2.10 -6.78 -3.11
C MET A 88 3.30 -5.94 -2.67
N PHE A 89 3.49 -4.77 -3.27
CA PHE A 89 4.66 -3.91 -3.07
C PHE A 89 4.31 -2.59 -2.40
N ILE A 90 3.09 -2.09 -2.61
CA ILE A 90 2.52 -0.95 -1.93
C ILE A 90 1.37 -1.46 -1.06
N THR A 91 0.98 -0.71 -0.04
CA THR A 91 -0.15 -1.16 0.81
C THR A 91 -1.45 -1.27 -0.02
N ASN A 92 -2.34 -2.19 0.39
CA ASN A 92 -3.65 -2.37 -0.23
C ASN A 92 -4.42 -1.04 -0.34
N ASP A 93 -4.38 -0.20 0.71
CA ASP A 93 -5.05 1.09 0.74
C ASP A 93 -4.50 2.06 -0.31
N VAL A 94 -3.18 2.16 -0.43
CA VAL A 94 -2.53 3.02 -1.45
C VAL A 94 -2.83 2.50 -2.86
N SER A 95 -2.86 1.18 -3.06
CA SER A 95 -3.26 0.57 -4.32
C SER A 95 -4.69 0.95 -4.70
N LEU A 96 -5.63 0.88 -3.76
CA LEU A 96 -7.04 1.25 -4.00
C LEU A 96 -7.20 2.76 -4.27
N ILE A 97 -6.59 3.61 -3.46
CA ILE A 97 -6.67 5.08 -3.65
C ILE A 97 -6.13 5.49 -5.02
N THR A 98 -5.13 4.77 -5.54
CA THR A 98 -4.52 5.05 -6.84
C THR A 98 -5.36 4.49 -8.00
N PHE A 99 -5.67 3.19 -7.96
CA PHE A 99 -6.21 2.50 -9.13
C PHE A 99 -7.74 2.51 -9.23
N VAL A 100 -8.49 2.73 -8.15
CA VAL A 100 -9.95 2.82 -8.23
C VAL A 100 -10.41 4.10 -8.96
N PRO A 101 -9.94 5.31 -8.63
CA PRO A 101 -10.27 6.50 -9.42
C PRO A 101 -9.84 6.38 -10.89
N PHE A 102 -8.67 5.77 -11.13
CA PHE A 102 -8.19 5.48 -12.47
C PHE A 102 -9.12 4.54 -13.25
N ALA A 103 -9.61 3.46 -12.61
CA ALA A 103 -10.59 2.56 -13.19
C ALA A 103 -11.92 3.26 -13.49
N MET A 104 -12.40 4.10 -12.56
CA MET A 104 -13.63 4.87 -12.75
C MET A 104 -13.55 5.78 -13.97
N LEU A 105 -12.47 6.55 -14.10
CA LEU A 105 -12.25 7.44 -15.25
C LEU A 105 -12.15 6.64 -16.56
N THR A 106 -11.44 5.54 -16.56
CA THR A 106 -11.22 4.70 -17.75
C THR A 106 -12.51 4.04 -18.22
N LEU A 107 -13.28 3.43 -17.31
CA LEU A 107 -14.56 2.78 -17.63
C LEU A 107 -15.59 3.78 -18.16
N ARG A 108 -15.66 4.98 -17.57
CA ARG A 108 -16.52 6.06 -18.05
C ARG A 108 -16.13 6.55 -19.43
N LYS A 109 -14.83 6.76 -19.71
CA LYS A 109 -14.33 7.14 -21.05
C LYS A 109 -14.66 6.08 -22.11
N CYS A 110 -14.77 4.82 -21.72
CA CYS A 110 -15.17 3.72 -22.61
C CYS A 110 -16.68 3.48 -22.64
N ASN A 111 -17.51 4.34 -22.05
CA ASN A 111 -18.97 4.17 -21.94
C ASN A 111 -19.39 2.84 -21.28
N GLN A 112 -18.58 2.35 -20.32
CA GLN A 112 -18.79 1.08 -19.62
C GLN A 112 -19.23 1.29 -18.17
N ASP A 113 -20.17 2.20 -17.91
CA ASP A 113 -20.66 2.53 -16.58
C ASP A 113 -21.27 1.32 -15.84
N LYS A 114 -21.84 0.36 -16.57
CA LYS A 114 -22.39 -0.88 -16.01
C LYS A 114 -21.33 -1.76 -15.32
N LEU A 115 -20.08 -1.66 -15.74
CA LEU A 115 -18.96 -2.41 -15.18
C LEU A 115 -18.30 -1.71 -13.99
N LEU A 116 -18.65 -0.45 -13.70
CA LEU A 116 -18.03 0.36 -12.65
C LEU A 116 -18.09 -0.33 -11.29
N ILE A 117 -19.29 -0.61 -10.80
CA ILE A 117 -19.49 -1.22 -9.47
C ILE A 117 -18.87 -2.62 -9.39
N PRO A 118 -19.14 -3.56 -10.33
CA PRO A 118 -18.54 -4.89 -10.28
C PRO A 118 -17.02 -4.88 -10.33
N VAL A 119 -16.41 -4.05 -11.20
CA VAL A 119 -14.94 -3.97 -11.32
C VAL A 119 -14.33 -3.40 -10.04
N ILE A 120 -14.91 -2.34 -9.43
CA ILE A 120 -14.40 -1.77 -8.18
C ILE A 120 -14.48 -2.78 -7.03
N ILE A 121 -15.56 -3.56 -6.93
CA ILE A 121 -15.67 -4.63 -5.93
C ILE A 121 -14.54 -5.64 -6.12
N VAL A 122 -14.33 -6.13 -7.35
CA VAL A 122 -13.26 -7.10 -7.65
C VAL A 122 -11.88 -6.49 -7.44
N GLN A 123 -11.66 -5.19 -7.75
CA GLN A 123 -10.42 -4.47 -7.42
C GLN A 123 -10.16 -4.40 -5.91
N THR A 124 -11.20 -4.17 -5.12
CA THR A 124 -11.07 -4.14 -3.65
C THR A 124 -10.65 -5.51 -3.10
N LEU A 125 -11.26 -6.58 -3.60
CA LEU A 125 -10.83 -7.94 -3.28
C LEU A 125 -9.39 -8.21 -3.75
N ALA A 126 -9.06 -7.78 -4.98
CA ALA A 126 -7.74 -7.97 -5.57
C ALA A 126 -6.63 -7.28 -4.76
N ALA A 127 -6.84 -6.03 -4.32
CA ALA A 127 -5.88 -5.31 -3.50
C ALA A 127 -5.63 -6.02 -2.16
N ASN A 128 -6.68 -6.49 -1.48
CA ASN A 128 -6.55 -7.20 -0.21
C ASN A 128 -5.88 -8.57 -0.38
N LEU A 129 -6.31 -9.35 -1.37
CA LEU A 129 -5.77 -10.70 -1.62
C LEU A 129 -4.35 -10.67 -2.19
N GLY A 130 -4.01 -9.67 -3.01
CA GLY A 130 -2.64 -9.49 -3.52
C GLY A 130 -1.68 -9.07 -2.41
N SER A 131 -2.08 -8.15 -1.56
CA SER A 131 -1.24 -7.62 -0.48
C SER A 131 -0.81 -8.68 0.55
N MET A 132 -1.46 -9.85 0.58
CA MET A 132 -1.06 -10.94 1.47
C MET A 132 0.31 -11.53 1.13
N LEU A 133 0.74 -11.49 -0.15
CA LEU A 133 1.92 -12.24 -0.61
C LEU A 133 3.22 -11.78 0.05
N THR A 134 3.33 -10.51 0.38
CA THR A 134 4.56 -9.95 0.93
C THR A 134 4.33 -9.31 2.30
N PRO A 135 5.36 -9.25 3.15
CA PRO A 135 5.26 -8.54 4.43
C PRO A 135 4.95 -7.05 4.29
N ILE A 136 5.32 -6.42 3.16
CA ILE A 136 5.12 -4.99 2.92
C ILE A 136 3.75 -4.65 2.35
N GLY A 137 3.01 -5.64 1.84
CA GLY A 137 1.69 -5.42 1.22
C GLY A 137 0.63 -4.92 2.20
N ASN A 138 0.77 -5.23 3.48
CA ASN A 138 -0.02 -4.60 4.53
C ASN A 138 0.74 -4.57 5.87
N PRO A 139 0.42 -3.62 6.76
CA PRO A 139 1.13 -3.44 8.02
C PRO A 139 1.03 -4.65 8.96
N GLN A 140 -0.09 -5.38 8.93
CA GLN A 140 -0.32 -6.55 9.76
C GLN A 140 0.65 -7.69 9.40
N ASN A 141 0.88 -7.90 8.10
CA ASN A 141 1.85 -8.89 7.63
C ASN A 141 3.27 -8.54 8.06
N LEU A 142 3.63 -7.25 7.99
CA LEU A 142 4.96 -6.79 8.42
C LEU A 142 5.17 -7.03 9.91
N TYR A 143 4.14 -6.77 10.73
CA TYR A 143 4.18 -7.04 12.16
C TYR A 143 4.35 -8.53 12.45
N LEU A 144 3.51 -9.38 11.86
CA LEU A 144 3.58 -10.85 12.05
C LEU A 144 4.91 -11.43 11.54
N TYR A 145 5.39 -10.93 10.40
CA TYR A 145 6.69 -11.33 9.83
C TYR A 145 7.85 -11.02 10.79
N ASN A 146 7.83 -9.84 11.42
CA ASN A 146 8.84 -9.47 12.41
C ASN A 146 8.70 -10.26 13.71
N LEU A 147 7.48 -10.39 14.22
CA LEU A 147 7.21 -11.12 15.47
C LEU A 147 7.62 -12.58 15.39
N ALA A 148 7.33 -13.24 14.27
CA ALA A 148 7.69 -14.64 14.06
C ALA A 148 9.14 -14.85 13.62
N GLU A 149 9.92 -13.79 13.45
CA GLU A 149 11.32 -13.81 12.98
C GLU A 149 11.58 -14.66 11.73
N MET A 150 10.56 -14.82 10.89
CA MET A 150 10.61 -15.66 9.70
C MET A 150 11.56 -15.12 8.64
N LYS A 151 12.07 -16.06 7.79
CA LYS A 151 12.74 -15.67 6.54
C LYS A 151 11.69 -15.31 5.48
N MET A 152 12.03 -14.40 4.56
CA MET A 152 11.15 -13.99 3.45
C MET A 152 10.68 -15.18 2.60
N SER A 153 11.59 -16.12 2.30
CA SER A 153 11.26 -17.32 1.54
C SER A 153 10.23 -18.21 2.24
N THR A 154 10.33 -18.35 3.57
CA THR A 154 9.36 -19.11 4.37
C THR A 154 8.00 -18.45 4.36
N PHE A 155 7.96 -17.11 4.55
CA PHE A 155 6.73 -16.35 4.52
C PHE A 155 6.01 -16.48 3.16
N ILE A 156 6.73 -16.26 2.04
CA ILE A 156 6.19 -16.40 0.69
C ILE A 156 5.79 -17.86 0.42
N GLY A 157 6.53 -18.85 0.90
CA GLY A 157 6.20 -20.26 0.76
C GLY A 157 4.88 -20.65 1.42
N ILE A 158 4.58 -20.06 2.58
CA ILE A 158 3.33 -20.32 3.33
C ILE A 158 2.15 -19.59 2.65
N ILE A 159 2.30 -18.32 2.33
CA ILE A 159 1.21 -17.48 1.81
C ILE A 159 1.01 -17.61 0.29
N GLY A 160 2.08 -17.95 -0.44
CA GLY A 160 2.07 -18.03 -1.91
C GLY A 160 0.95 -18.87 -2.52
N PRO A 161 0.70 -20.13 -2.05
CA PRO A 161 -0.39 -20.94 -2.55
C PRO A 161 -1.77 -20.28 -2.41
N TYR A 162 -2.03 -19.59 -1.29
CA TYR A 162 -3.29 -18.88 -1.06
C TYR A 162 -3.44 -17.68 -1.98
N THR A 163 -2.35 -16.92 -2.18
CA THR A 163 -2.36 -15.77 -3.11
C THR A 163 -2.54 -16.23 -4.56
N LEU A 164 -1.91 -17.33 -4.96
CA LEU A 164 -2.07 -17.90 -6.30
C LEU A 164 -3.52 -18.35 -6.54
N THR A 165 -4.10 -19.10 -5.59
CA THR A 165 -5.50 -19.52 -5.65
C THR A 165 -6.44 -18.32 -5.72
N SER A 166 -6.18 -17.27 -4.94
CA SER A 166 -6.93 -16.01 -4.98
C SER A 166 -6.83 -15.33 -6.35
N GLY A 167 -5.64 -15.32 -6.96
CA GLY A 167 -5.44 -14.80 -8.32
C GLY A 167 -6.28 -15.55 -9.37
N ILE A 168 -6.36 -16.87 -9.28
CA ILE A 168 -7.21 -17.69 -10.16
C ILE A 168 -8.70 -17.35 -9.95
N LEU A 169 -9.14 -17.24 -8.69
CA LEU A 169 -10.53 -16.87 -8.37
C LEU A 169 -10.87 -15.46 -8.90
N LEU A 170 -9.94 -14.52 -8.84
CA LEU A 170 -10.12 -13.18 -9.40
C LEU A 170 -10.24 -13.22 -10.94
N LEU A 171 -9.45 -14.04 -11.62
CA LEU A 171 -9.60 -14.27 -13.08
C LEU A 171 -11.00 -14.77 -13.42
N LEU A 172 -11.49 -15.77 -12.68
CA LEU A 172 -12.83 -16.31 -12.85
C LEU A 172 -13.91 -15.25 -12.55
N SER A 173 -13.74 -14.46 -11.51
CA SER A 173 -14.66 -13.39 -11.14
C SER A 173 -14.78 -12.35 -12.26
N VAL A 174 -13.66 -11.89 -12.83
CA VAL A 174 -13.68 -10.98 -13.97
C VAL A 174 -14.33 -11.61 -15.19
N ALA A 175 -14.08 -12.90 -15.48
CA ALA A 175 -14.71 -13.61 -16.59
C ALA A 175 -16.24 -13.69 -16.43
N VAL A 176 -16.73 -13.86 -15.19
CA VAL A 176 -18.18 -13.85 -14.88
C VAL A 176 -18.77 -12.45 -15.02
N VAL A 177 -18.08 -11.42 -14.54
CA VAL A 177 -18.51 -10.01 -14.63
C VAL A 177 -18.55 -9.55 -16.09
N CYS A 178 -17.55 -9.92 -16.88
CA CYS A 178 -17.39 -9.48 -18.28
C CYS A 178 -17.82 -10.55 -19.29
N ARG A 179 -18.96 -11.24 -19.06
CA ARG A 179 -19.45 -12.28 -19.97
C ARG A 179 -19.64 -11.80 -21.41
N LYS A 180 -20.07 -10.55 -21.63
CA LYS A 180 -20.19 -9.92 -22.95
C LYS A 180 -18.90 -9.17 -23.26
N LYS A 181 -18.14 -9.65 -24.23
CA LYS A 181 -16.92 -8.99 -24.72
C LYS A 181 -17.30 -7.90 -25.71
N GLU A 182 -17.46 -6.68 -25.26
CA GLU A 182 -17.68 -5.53 -26.13
C GLU A 182 -16.32 -4.97 -26.59
N LYS A 183 -16.21 -4.59 -27.88
CA LYS A 183 -15.01 -3.90 -28.39
C LYS A 183 -14.94 -2.51 -27.79
N ILE A 184 -13.75 -2.08 -27.44
CA ILE A 184 -13.48 -0.74 -26.88
C ILE A 184 -12.56 -0.02 -27.86
N GLU A 185 -12.99 1.16 -28.31
CA GLU A 185 -12.15 2.11 -29.02
C GLU A 185 -11.72 3.21 -28.03
N PHE A 186 -10.43 3.27 -27.75
CA PHE A 186 -9.86 4.39 -27.02
C PHE A 186 -9.71 5.57 -27.95
N THR A 187 -10.60 6.54 -27.84
CA THR A 187 -10.39 7.86 -28.48
C THR A 187 -9.29 8.57 -27.69
N LEU A 188 -8.07 8.46 -28.16
CA LEU A 188 -6.97 9.29 -27.68
C LEU A 188 -7.20 10.67 -28.28
N GLU A 189 -7.58 11.64 -27.49
CA GLU A 189 -7.42 13.04 -27.88
C GLU A 189 -5.91 13.33 -28.00
N GLU A 190 -5.40 13.28 -29.21
CA GLU A 190 -4.13 13.90 -29.55
C GLU A 190 -4.30 15.41 -29.43
N ASN A 191 -3.91 15.94 -28.29
CA ASN A 191 -3.72 17.37 -28.16
C ASN A 191 -2.51 17.78 -29.02
N ASN A 192 -2.81 18.27 -30.22
CA ASN A 192 -1.86 19.01 -31.07
C ASN A 192 -1.52 20.33 -30.36
N GLY A 193 -0.54 20.30 -29.49
CA GLY A 193 -0.07 21.46 -28.74
C GLY A 193 1.22 22.04 -29.33
N ASP A 194 1.32 23.38 -29.33
CA ASP A 194 2.44 24.15 -29.79
C ASP A 194 3.81 23.66 -29.33
N HIS A 195 4.83 23.81 -30.18
CA HIS A 195 6.21 23.34 -29.97
C HIS A 195 6.88 23.88 -28.69
N GLU A 196 6.47 25.01 -28.14
CA GLU A 196 6.98 25.55 -26.88
C GLU A 196 6.44 24.77 -25.68
N ILE A 197 5.14 24.40 -25.72
CA ILE A 197 4.49 23.58 -24.68
C ILE A 197 5.10 22.17 -24.66
N GLU A 198 5.54 21.66 -25.80
CA GLU A 198 6.18 20.35 -25.92
C GLU A 198 7.57 20.31 -25.27
N LYS A 199 8.37 21.36 -25.42
CA LYS A 199 9.70 21.49 -24.75
C LYS A 199 9.56 21.57 -23.23
N GLU A 200 8.61 22.34 -22.74
CA GLU A 200 8.33 22.46 -21.31
C GLU A 200 7.80 21.15 -20.72
N ARG A 201 6.92 20.44 -21.45
CA ARG A 201 6.46 19.09 -21.09
C ARG A 201 7.60 18.07 -21.06
N LEU A 202 8.55 18.12 -21.99
CA LEU A 202 9.72 17.25 -22.02
C LEU A 202 10.66 17.51 -20.84
N HIS A 203 10.86 18.79 -20.48
CA HIS A 203 11.68 19.14 -19.31
C HIS A 203 11.03 18.70 -17.99
N LEU A 204 9.73 18.91 -17.83
CA LEU A 204 8.95 18.43 -16.69
C LEU A 204 8.96 16.88 -16.58
N ARG A 205 8.78 16.19 -17.71
CA ARG A 205 8.87 14.72 -17.77
C ARG A 205 10.26 14.23 -17.32
N ARG A 206 11.33 14.84 -17.81
CA ARG A 206 12.70 14.47 -17.44
C ARG A 206 12.96 14.65 -15.95
N LYS A 207 12.51 15.77 -15.36
CA LYS A 207 12.62 16.02 -13.91
C LYS A 207 11.81 15.04 -13.09
N THR A 208 10.62 14.67 -13.54
CA THR A 208 9.78 13.64 -12.91
C THR A 208 10.41 12.27 -12.99
N HIS A 209 11.01 11.88 -14.13
CA HIS A 209 11.74 10.61 -14.26
C HIS A 209 12.94 10.52 -13.31
N GLN A 210 13.71 11.59 -13.15
CA GLN A 210 14.83 11.64 -12.21
C GLN A 210 14.34 11.47 -10.77
N LYS A 211 13.28 12.15 -10.37
CA LYS A 211 12.67 11.97 -9.05
C LYS A 211 12.19 10.55 -8.82
N ASN A 212 11.49 9.96 -9.80
CA ASN A 212 11.02 8.59 -9.73
C ASN A 212 12.16 7.58 -9.61
N ALA A 213 13.30 7.80 -10.30
CA ALA A 213 14.48 6.96 -10.16
C ALA A 213 15.04 6.99 -8.72
N VAL A 214 15.13 8.17 -8.10
CA VAL A 214 15.54 8.30 -6.71
C VAL A 214 14.58 7.57 -5.77
N TYR A 215 13.26 7.77 -5.94
CA TYR A 215 12.27 7.07 -5.12
C TYR A 215 12.32 5.55 -5.30
N LEU A 216 12.59 5.05 -6.51
CA LEU A 216 12.78 3.61 -6.75
C LEU A 216 14.02 3.06 -6.05
N ILE A 217 15.11 3.81 -6.02
CA ILE A 217 16.31 3.44 -5.26
C ILE A 217 16.01 3.39 -3.76
N LEU A 218 15.32 4.40 -3.23
CA LEU A 218 14.89 4.43 -1.83
C LEU A 218 13.92 3.27 -1.50
N PHE A 219 13.07 2.90 -2.45
CA PHE A 219 12.19 1.74 -2.31
C PHE A 219 12.99 0.44 -2.21
N LEU A 220 13.91 0.21 -3.14
CA LEU A 220 14.79 -0.98 -3.11
C LEU A 220 15.60 -1.04 -1.81
N MET A 221 16.11 0.09 -1.34
CA MET A 221 16.80 0.17 -0.05
C MET A 221 15.86 -0.22 1.12
N SER A 222 14.62 0.25 1.11
CA SER A 222 13.63 -0.12 2.13
C SER A 222 13.29 -1.62 2.08
N LEU A 223 13.25 -2.23 0.89
CA LEU A 223 13.09 -3.68 0.72
C LEU A 223 14.26 -4.47 1.34
N LEU A 224 15.50 -3.98 1.20
CA LEU A 224 16.67 -4.61 1.82
C LEU A 224 16.59 -4.61 3.35
N VAL A 225 15.94 -3.61 3.94
CA VAL A 225 15.64 -3.59 5.39
C VAL A 225 14.62 -4.67 5.77
N VAL A 226 13.55 -4.83 4.97
CA VAL A 226 12.53 -5.86 5.21
C VAL A 226 13.16 -7.26 5.18
N VAL A 227 14.05 -7.51 4.21
CA VAL A 227 14.79 -8.78 4.08
C VAL A 227 15.91 -8.93 5.13
N ARG A 228 16.08 -7.95 6.02
CA ARG A 228 17.07 -7.94 7.12
C ARG A 228 18.54 -7.83 6.66
N VAL A 229 18.79 -7.32 5.45
CA VAL A 229 20.15 -7.05 4.94
C VAL A 229 20.69 -5.72 5.49
N LEU A 230 19.83 -4.70 5.60
CA LEU A 230 20.18 -3.38 6.10
C LEU A 230 19.48 -3.09 7.45
N PRO A 231 20.12 -2.35 8.35
CA PRO A 231 19.49 -1.90 9.58
C PRO A 231 18.42 -0.81 9.27
N TYR A 232 17.28 -0.87 9.96
CA TYR A 232 16.12 -0.01 9.70
C TYR A 232 16.41 1.48 9.89
N TYR A 233 17.23 1.85 10.87
CA TYR A 233 17.58 3.25 11.16
C TYR A 233 18.36 3.92 10.03
N VAL A 234 19.19 3.16 9.28
CA VAL A 234 19.90 3.69 8.11
C VAL A 234 18.92 4.05 7.00
N ALA A 235 18.02 3.14 6.64
CA ALA A 235 17.02 3.41 5.64
C ALA A 235 16.10 4.56 6.05
N PHE A 236 15.67 4.59 7.32
CA PHE A 236 14.85 5.65 7.85
C PHE A 236 15.51 7.03 7.68
N ILE A 237 16.76 7.18 8.14
CA ILE A 237 17.47 8.45 8.03
C ILE A 237 17.67 8.84 6.56
N VAL A 238 18.13 7.92 5.71
CA VAL A 238 18.39 8.20 4.28
C VAL A 238 17.10 8.59 3.56
N VAL A 239 15.99 7.86 3.77
CA VAL A 239 14.68 8.19 3.16
C VAL A 239 14.23 9.58 3.59
N PHE A 240 14.22 9.86 4.90
CA PHE A 240 13.71 11.13 5.40
C PHE A 240 14.58 12.32 4.98
N VAL A 241 15.91 12.20 5.06
CA VAL A 241 16.83 13.26 4.63
C VAL A 241 16.68 13.52 3.14
N THR A 242 16.66 12.46 2.31
CA THR A 242 16.53 12.61 0.85
C THR A 242 15.20 13.24 0.48
N VAL A 243 14.09 12.77 1.05
CA VAL A 243 12.75 13.30 0.75
C VAL A 243 12.60 14.73 1.31
N PHE A 244 13.16 15.04 2.47
CA PHE A 244 13.16 16.38 3.03
C PHE A 244 13.87 17.40 2.14
N ILE A 245 14.99 17.01 1.51
CA ILE A 245 15.74 17.87 0.60
C ILE A 245 15.05 17.97 -0.76
N MET A 246 14.54 16.84 -1.28
CA MET A 246 14.01 16.76 -2.65
C MET A 246 12.57 17.22 -2.78
N ASP A 247 11.70 16.85 -1.83
CA ASP A 247 10.26 17.13 -1.87
C ASP A 247 9.60 17.07 -0.49
N ARG A 248 9.75 18.14 0.30
CA ARG A 248 9.16 18.26 1.65
C ARG A 248 7.65 18.08 1.69
N GLN A 249 6.95 18.35 0.58
CA GLN A 249 5.50 18.26 0.55
C GLN A 249 5.03 16.80 0.59
N VAL A 250 5.85 15.83 0.17
CA VAL A 250 5.55 14.40 0.28
C VAL A 250 5.38 13.99 1.74
N LEU A 251 6.20 14.53 2.65
CA LEU A 251 6.08 14.23 4.08
C LEU A 251 4.72 14.61 4.67
N LYS A 252 4.04 15.62 4.09
CA LYS A 252 2.69 16.02 4.53
C LYS A 252 1.58 15.08 4.03
N THR A 253 1.86 14.26 3.02
CA THR A 253 0.90 13.30 2.45
C THR A 253 0.97 11.91 3.08
N VAL A 254 1.97 11.67 3.93
CA VAL A 254 2.12 10.41 4.66
C VAL A 254 1.01 10.26 5.70
N ASP A 255 0.45 9.06 5.81
CA ASP A 255 -0.61 8.75 6.77
C ASP A 255 -0.06 8.47 8.17
N TYR A 256 0.18 9.53 8.92
CA TYR A 256 0.64 9.43 10.31
C TYR A 256 -0.39 8.79 11.26
N SER A 257 -1.69 8.78 10.90
CA SER A 257 -2.73 8.15 11.72
C SER A 257 -2.48 6.65 11.84
N LEU A 258 -1.98 6.01 10.78
CA LEU A 258 -1.62 4.60 10.80
C LEU A 258 -0.49 4.32 11.80
N ILE A 259 0.55 5.15 11.81
CA ILE A 259 1.68 5.01 12.75
C ILE A 259 1.21 5.15 14.20
N LEU A 260 0.37 6.16 14.49
CA LEU A 260 -0.20 6.35 15.83
C LEU A 260 -1.08 5.17 16.24
N THR A 261 -1.83 4.60 15.30
CA THR A 261 -2.65 3.40 15.53
C THR A 261 -1.77 2.21 15.94
N PHE A 262 -0.64 1.99 15.26
CA PHE A 262 0.31 0.93 15.63
C PHE A 262 0.94 1.15 17.00
N ILE A 263 1.33 2.38 17.32
CA ILE A 263 1.86 2.70 18.66
C ILE A 263 0.81 2.35 19.73
N ALA A 264 -0.46 2.75 19.53
CA ALA A 264 -1.54 2.43 20.45
C ALA A 264 -1.76 0.91 20.59
N PHE A 265 -1.71 0.17 19.49
CA PHE A 265 -1.81 -1.30 19.52
C PHE A 265 -0.62 -1.96 20.21
N PHE A 266 0.59 -1.48 20.02
CA PHE A 266 1.77 -1.99 20.75
C PHE A 266 1.62 -1.81 22.26
N ILE A 267 1.15 -0.66 22.71
CA ILE A 267 0.88 -0.39 24.12
C ILE A 267 -0.22 -1.33 24.63
N PHE A 268 -1.32 -1.44 23.90
CA PHE A 268 -2.43 -2.31 24.29
C PHE A 268 -2.00 -3.77 24.40
N THR A 269 -1.34 -4.33 23.36
CA THR A 269 -0.89 -5.72 23.35
C THR A 269 0.16 -6.00 24.40
N GLY A 270 1.08 -5.06 24.64
CA GLY A 270 2.08 -5.14 25.71
C GLY A 270 1.43 -5.22 27.11
N ASN A 271 0.43 -4.36 27.34
CA ASN A 271 -0.33 -4.37 28.61
C ASN A 271 -1.11 -5.68 28.80
N ILE A 272 -1.77 -6.20 27.75
CA ILE A 272 -2.48 -7.49 27.82
C ILE A 272 -1.50 -8.62 28.09
N GLY A 273 -0.34 -8.64 27.42
CA GLY A 273 0.71 -9.62 27.70
C GLY A 273 1.17 -9.60 29.16
N CYS A 274 1.35 -8.41 29.72
CA CYS A 274 1.71 -8.25 31.13
C CYS A 274 0.62 -8.78 32.08
N LEU A 275 -0.66 -8.53 31.78
CA LEU A 275 -1.79 -9.00 32.58
C LEU A 275 -1.93 -10.52 32.55
N LEU A 276 -1.79 -11.15 31.38
CA LEU A 276 -1.85 -12.60 31.22
C LEU A 276 -0.72 -13.29 31.98
N TYR A 277 0.51 -12.75 31.88
CA TYR A 277 1.66 -13.33 32.56
C TYR A 277 1.55 -13.20 34.10
N THR A 278 0.94 -12.12 34.62
CA THR A 278 0.70 -11.98 36.06
C THR A 278 -0.42 -12.88 36.56
N SER A 279 -1.41 -13.25 35.72
CA SER A 279 -2.45 -14.20 36.06
C SER A 279 -1.89 -15.63 36.16
N ASP A 280 -1.09 -16.07 35.19
CA ASP A 280 -0.48 -17.41 35.19
C ASP A 280 0.47 -17.59 36.37
N ALA A 281 1.20 -16.53 36.78
CA ALA A 281 2.09 -16.58 37.95
C ALA A 281 1.35 -16.55 39.31
N ALA A 282 0.05 -16.23 39.30
CA ALA A 282 -0.78 -16.23 40.51
C ALA A 282 -1.52 -17.57 40.74
N ASP A 283 -1.59 -18.40 39.69
CA ASP A 283 -2.22 -19.72 39.69
C ASP A 283 -1.21 -20.89 39.97
N GLU A 284 0.13 -20.61 40.01
CA GLU A 284 1.20 -21.49 40.51
C GLU A 284 1.53 -21.22 42.01
#